data_a68a6dcbbf91f34f35ff046060495455
#
_entry.id   a68a6dcbbf91f34f35ff046060495455
#
_cell.length_a   1.000
_cell.length_b   1.000
_cell.length_c   1.000
_cell.angle_alpha   90.00
_cell.angle_beta   90.00
_cell.angle_gamma   90.00
#
_symmetry.space_group_name_H-M   'P 1'
#
loop_
_entity.id
_entity.type
_entity.pdbx_description
1 polymer ?
#
loop_
_entity_poly.entity_id
_entity_poly.type
_entity_poly.pdbx_seq_one_letter_code
_entity_poly.pdbx_strand_id
1 'polypeptide(L)'
;MIDQRVYEMFRDIGRDMYVHNLVSSHGGNISVRFGDRILIKRRGAMLGRLKPHDIIETGLEKNDSGVALASTELIVHRAIYKATPALAVVHAHPRRSIALSLVRDEIVPIDNEGSYLLKKVPVVSVEFASGTKQMADAIADALRSYKCVFLRGHGSFATGQTLDEAFQWTDALEEAAEIIFYAKQLNEEMIEYRRMSDSYTKW
;
A
#
# COMPACT_ATOMS: atom_id res chain seq x y z
N MET A 1 25.97 -2.06 -7.58
CA MET A 1 25.38 -3.41 -7.32
C MET A 1 24.51 -3.23 -6.09
N ILE A 2 23.26 -3.70 -6.11
CA ILE A 2 22.35 -3.58 -4.96
C ILE A 2 22.90 -4.42 -3.79
N ASP A 3 22.82 -3.87 -2.57
CA ASP A 3 23.20 -4.58 -1.36
C ASP A 3 22.35 -5.84 -1.19
N GLN A 4 22.97 -6.95 -0.76
CA GLN A 4 22.30 -8.25 -0.65
C GLN A 4 21.13 -8.22 0.33
N ARG A 5 21.25 -7.51 1.46
CA ARG A 5 20.17 -7.41 2.48
C ARG A 5 18.97 -6.64 1.93
N VAL A 6 19.24 -5.59 1.16
CA VAL A 6 18.17 -4.81 0.49
C VAL A 6 17.46 -5.68 -0.53
N TYR A 7 18.20 -6.45 -1.32
CA TYR A 7 17.58 -7.38 -2.27
C TYR A 7 16.71 -8.41 -1.56
N GLU A 8 17.20 -9.03 -0.50
CA GLU A 8 16.44 -10.03 0.28
C GLU A 8 15.14 -9.44 0.82
N MET A 9 15.17 -8.26 1.41
CA MET A 9 13.99 -7.55 1.90
C MET A 9 12.95 -7.32 0.78
N PHE A 10 13.38 -6.86 -0.40
CA PHE A 10 12.47 -6.67 -1.53
C PHE A 10 11.90 -7.98 -2.05
N ARG A 11 12.73 -9.02 -2.16
CA ARG A 11 12.34 -10.36 -2.60
C ARG A 11 11.29 -10.97 -1.67
N ASP A 12 11.53 -10.91 -0.37
CA ASP A 12 10.69 -11.58 0.62
C ASP A 12 9.33 -10.88 0.73
N ILE A 13 9.29 -9.54 0.90
CA ILE A 13 8.04 -8.78 0.90
C ILE A 13 7.31 -8.90 -0.45
N GLY A 14 8.01 -8.83 -1.58
CA GLY A 14 7.38 -9.00 -2.88
C GLY A 14 6.76 -10.39 -3.08
N ARG A 15 7.41 -11.44 -2.54
CA ARG A 15 6.89 -12.81 -2.54
C ARG A 15 5.66 -12.93 -1.66
N ASP A 16 5.69 -12.36 -0.45
CA ASP A 16 4.57 -12.42 0.50
C ASP A 16 3.35 -11.67 -0.06
N MET A 17 3.53 -10.49 -0.65
CA MET A 17 2.46 -9.79 -1.36
C MET A 17 1.81 -10.64 -2.46
N TYR A 18 2.61 -11.44 -3.18
CA TYR A 18 2.08 -12.33 -4.22
C TYR A 18 1.36 -13.54 -3.64
N VAL A 19 1.91 -14.16 -2.58
CA VAL A 19 1.33 -15.33 -1.90
C VAL A 19 0.02 -14.99 -1.21
N HIS A 20 -0.07 -13.80 -0.60
CA HIS A 20 -1.29 -13.29 0.03
C HIS A 20 -2.33 -12.72 -0.96
N ASN A 21 -2.08 -12.87 -2.28
CA ASN A 21 -2.98 -12.37 -3.34
C ASN A 21 -3.22 -10.85 -3.32
N LEU A 22 -2.29 -10.09 -2.75
CA LEU A 22 -2.35 -8.62 -2.71
C LEU A 22 -1.97 -7.98 -4.05
N VAL A 23 -1.38 -8.74 -4.96
CA VAL A 23 -0.98 -8.27 -6.29
C VAL A 23 -1.25 -9.32 -7.36
N SER A 24 -1.46 -8.86 -8.60
CA SER A 24 -1.44 -9.71 -9.78
C SER A 24 0.01 -10.04 -10.18
N SER A 25 0.22 -10.79 -11.25
CA SER A 25 1.56 -11.18 -11.71
C SER A 25 2.54 -9.99 -11.87
N HIS A 26 2.07 -8.85 -12.38
CA HIS A 26 2.89 -7.67 -12.65
C HIS A 26 2.41 -6.41 -11.91
N GLY A 27 1.28 -6.48 -11.23
CA GLY A 27 0.71 -5.37 -10.48
C GLY A 27 1.48 -5.04 -9.21
N GLY A 28 1.19 -3.87 -8.65
CA GLY A 28 1.81 -3.39 -7.43
C GLY A 28 3.29 -3.03 -7.59
N ASN A 29 3.80 -2.33 -6.61
CA ASN A 29 5.21 -1.99 -6.51
C ASN A 29 5.57 -1.61 -5.07
N ILE A 30 6.85 -1.71 -4.76
CA ILE A 30 7.41 -1.39 -3.45
C ILE A 30 8.65 -0.54 -3.63
N SER A 31 8.92 0.31 -2.64
CA SER A 31 10.14 1.11 -2.62
C SER A 31 10.62 1.38 -1.19
N VAL A 32 11.89 1.71 -1.08
CA VAL A 32 12.51 2.25 0.13
C VAL A 32 13.29 3.51 -0.18
N ARG A 33 13.41 4.40 0.80
CA ARG A 33 14.15 5.64 0.71
C ARG A 33 15.42 5.56 1.56
N PHE A 34 16.54 5.94 0.97
CA PHE A 34 17.82 6.15 1.67
C PHE A 34 18.32 7.57 1.36
N GLY A 35 18.17 8.48 2.30
CA GLY A 35 18.54 9.88 2.11
C GLY A 35 17.79 10.53 0.94
N ASP A 36 18.53 10.91 -0.10
CA ASP A 36 18.01 11.51 -1.34
C ASP A 36 17.82 10.50 -2.48
N ARG A 37 17.98 9.19 -2.20
CA ARG A 37 17.80 8.10 -3.16
C ARG A 37 16.57 7.26 -2.82
N ILE A 38 15.97 6.70 -3.86
CA ILE A 38 14.89 5.71 -3.80
C ILE A 38 15.34 4.44 -4.48
N LEU A 39 15.15 3.31 -3.82
CA LEU A 39 15.18 1.99 -4.44
C LEU A 39 13.73 1.57 -4.68
N ILE A 40 13.39 1.23 -5.91
CA ILE A 40 12.01 0.92 -6.32
C ILE A 40 11.99 -0.26 -7.28
N LYS A 41 10.91 -1.03 -7.25
CA LYS A 41 10.68 -2.11 -8.21
C LYS A 41 10.74 -1.59 -9.66
N ARG A 42 11.44 -2.34 -10.52
CA ARG A 42 11.50 -2.09 -11.96
C ARG A 42 10.12 -2.22 -12.61
N ARG A 43 9.85 -1.37 -13.61
CA ARG A 43 8.69 -1.49 -14.49
C ARG A 43 8.65 -2.88 -15.13
N GLY A 44 7.49 -3.54 -15.11
CA GLY A 44 7.29 -4.86 -15.70
C GLY A 44 7.92 -6.03 -14.93
N ALA A 45 8.63 -5.80 -13.80
CA ALA A 45 9.09 -6.90 -12.96
C ALA A 45 7.92 -7.51 -12.16
N MET A 46 8.02 -8.78 -11.83
CA MET A 46 7.04 -9.52 -11.03
C MET A 46 7.47 -9.51 -9.56
N LEU A 47 6.64 -8.97 -8.65
CA LEU A 47 6.94 -8.95 -7.21
C LEU A 47 7.22 -10.33 -6.66
N GLY A 48 6.44 -11.35 -7.04
CA GLY A 48 6.63 -12.72 -6.58
C GLY A 48 7.91 -13.41 -7.08
N ARG A 49 8.72 -12.78 -7.94
CA ARG A 49 9.93 -13.36 -8.57
C ARG A 49 11.03 -12.34 -8.81
N LEU A 50 11.19 -11.37 -7.90
CA LEU A 50 12.19 -10.32 -8.04
C LEU A 50 13.61 -10.88 -8.13
N LYS A 51 14.40 -10.27 -9.00
CA LYS A 51 15.84 -10.48 -9.15
C LYS A 51 16.60 -9.21 -8.76
N PRO A 52 17.90 -9.27 -8.43
CA PRO A 52 18.65 -8.08 -8.03
C PRO A 52 18.55 -6.90 -9.02
N HIS A 53 18.53 -7.19 -10.33
CA HIS A 53 18.40 -6.15 -11.37
C HIS A 53 16.97 -5.59 -11.54
N ASP A 54 15.99 -6.12 -10.81
CA ASP A 54 14.62 -5.60 -10.78
C ASP A 54 14.41 -4.54 -9.70
N ILE A 55 15.46 -4.21 -8.93
CA ILE A 55 15.47 -3.10 -7.98
C ILE A 55 16.26 -1.96 -8.62
N ILE A 56 15.57 -0.87 -8.89
CA ILE A 56 16.12 0.31 -9.56
C ILE A 56 16.41 1.40 -8.53
N GLU A 57 17.61 1.90 -8.54
CA GLU A 57 17.99 3.09 -7.78
C GLU A 57 17.80 4.34 -8.61
N THR A 58 17.15 5.37 -8.05
CA THR A 58 16.96 6.68 -8.67
C THR A 58 16.88 7.79 -7.63
N GLY A 59 17.01 9.05 -8.06
CA GLY A 59 16.91 10.20 -7.16
C GLY A 59 15.50 10.43 -6.62
N LEU A 60 15.41 10.90 -5.38
CA LEU A 60 14.16 11.37 -4.80
C LEU A 60 13.63 12.62 -5.54
N GLU A 61 14.51 13.57 -5.81
CA GLU A 61 14.21 14.85 -6.47
C GLU A 61 14.67 14.87 -7.92
N LYS A 62 15.91 14.45 -8.15
CA LYS A 62 16.58 14.56 -9.44
C LYS A 62 16.27 13.35 -10.31
N ASN A 63 16.03 13.62 -11.59
CA ASN A 63 15.92 12.56 -12.59
C ASN A 63 17.33 12.12 -13.01
N ASP A 64 17.50 10.82 -13.10
CA ASP A 64 18.66 10.13 -13.63
C ASP A 64 18.20 9.00 -14.57
N SER A 65 19.12 8.19 -15.08
CA SER A 65 18.81 7.07 -15.98
C SER A 65 17.89 6.00 -15.36
N GLY A 66 17.86 5.90 -14.03
CA GLY A 66 16.98 4.96 -13.30
C GLY A 66 15.51 5.24 -13.52
N VAL A 67 15.11 6.51 -13.74
CA VAL A 67 13.69 6.88 -13.97
C VAL A 67 13.06 6.11 -15.12
N ALA A 68 13.81 5.86 -16.19
CA ALA A 68 13.32 5.14 -17.37
C ALA A 68 12.97 3.67 -17.07
N LEU A 69 13.63 3.08 -16.08
CA LEU A 69 13.47 1.67 -15.69
C LEU A 69 12.55 1.48 -14.48
N ALA A 70 12.38 2.51 -13.66
CA ALA A 70 11.57 2.48 -12.45
C ALA A 70 10.08 2.22 -12.75
N SER A 71 9.33 1.82 -11.72
CA SER A 71 7.86 1.71 -11.80
C SER A 71 7.24 2.98 -12.36
N THR A 72 6.15 2.84 -13.12
CA THR A 72 5.36 3.97 -13.64
C THR A 72 4.80 4.87 -12.53
N GLU A 73 4.70 4.34 -11.31
CA GLU A 73 4.22 5.06 -10.13
C GLU A 73 5.32 5.69 -9.29
N LEU A 74 6.55 5.77 -9.81
CA LEU A 74 7.65 6.50 -9.14
C LEU A 74 7.22 7.92 -8.72
N ILE A 75 6.40 8.60 -9.52
CA ILE A 75 5.89 9.94 -9.20
C ILE A 75 5.08 9.94 -7.89
N VAL A 76 4.28 8.90 -7.65
CA VAL A 76 3.47 8.75 -6.43
C VAL A 76 4.37 8.48 -5.23
N HIS A 77 5.32 7.54 -5.35
CA HIS A 77 6.28 7.24 -4.29
C HIS A 77 7.10 8.47 -3.90
N ARG A 78 7.57 9.24 -4.89
CA ARG A 78 8.29 10.51 -4.66
C ARG A 78 7.43 11.52 -3.89
N ALA A 79 6.16 11.68 -4.26
CA ALA A 79 5.23 12.58 -3.58
C ALA A 79 4.99 12.15 -2.13
N ILE A 80 4.80 10.85 -1.88
CA ILE A 80 4.65 10.29 -0.54
C ILE A 80 5.88 10.59 0.33
N TYR A 81 7.09 10.29 -0.17
CA TYR A 81 8.32 10.53 0.58
C TYR A 81 8.62 12.02 0.86
N LYS A 82 8.10 12.93 0.03
CA LYS A 82 8.19 14.38 0.25
C LYS A 82 7.19 14.88 1.29
N ALA A 83 6.02 14.25 1.34
CA ALA A 83 4.91 14.68 2.17
C ALA A 83 4.93 14.07 3.58
N THR A 84 5.63 12.93 3.76
CA THR A 84 5.60 12.12 4.98
C THR A 84 7.02 11.76 5.45
N PRO A 85 7.22 11.37 6.72
CA PRO A 85 8.49 10.87 7.21
C PRO A 85 8.75 9.39 6.86
N ALA A 86 7.95 8.80 5.99
CA ALA A 86 8.08 7.39 5.59
C ALA A 86 9.44 7.09 4.94
N LEU A 87 9.95 5.89 5.23
CA LEU A 87 11.15 5.33 4.59
C LEU A 87 10.82 4.17 3.66
N ALA A 88 9.59 3.64 3.70
CA ALA A 88 9.12 2.57 2.84
C ALA A 88 7.68 2.85 2.36
N VAL A 89 7.38 2.38 1.16
CA VAL A 89 6.04 2.44 0.55
C VAL A 89 5.74 1.10 -0.10
N VAL A 90 4.55 0.58 0.19
CA VAL A 90 3.95 -0.59 -0.45
C VAL A 90 2.70 -0.15 -1.20
N HIS A 91 2.65 -0.44 -2.49
CA HIS A 91 1.46 -0.30 -3.33
C HIS A 91 0.99 -1.67 -3.81
N ALA A 92 -0.27 -1.97 -3.52
CA ALA A 92 -0.89 -3.25 -3.81
C ALA A 92 -2.29 -3.11 -4.42
N HIS A 93 -2.78 -4.21 -5.01
CA HIS A 93 -4.12 -4.30 -5.64
C HIS A 93 -4.98 -5.36 -4.94
N PRO A 94 -5.26 -5.24 -3.63
CA PRO A 94 -6.01 -6.20 -2.85
C PRO A 94 -7.47 -6.23 -3.31
N ARG A 95 -7.96 -7.39 -3.73
CA ARG A 95 -9.18 -7.53 -4.54
C ARG A 95 -10.47 -7.19 -3.79
N ARG A 96 -10.58 -7.59 -2.52
CA ARG A 96 -11.76 -7.32 -1.70
C ARG A 96 -11.82 -5.84 -1.32
N SER A 97 -10.67 -5.28 -0.99
CA SER A 97 -10.54 -3.85 -0.73
C SER A 97 -10.87 -3.02 -1.97
N ILE A 98 -10.46 -3.46 -3.18
CA ILE A 98 -10.87 -2.82 -4.44
C ILE A 98 -12.39 -2.82 -4.54
N ALA A 99 -13.05 -3.97 -4.33
CA ALA A 99 -14.50 -4.06 -4.43
C ALA A 99 -15.20 -3.15 -3.40
N LEU A 100 -14.71 -3.10 -2.15
CA LEU A 100 -15.24 -2.18 -1.12
C LEU A 100 -15.06 -0.71 -1.53
N SER A 101 -13.93 -0.36 -2.13
CA SER A 101 -13.65 1.02 -2.55
C SER A 101 -14.61 1.55 -3.62
N LEU A 102 -15.25 0.67 -4.39
CA LEU A 102 -16.24 1.03 -5.40
C LEU A 102 -17.59 1.44 -4.81
N VAL A 103 -17.86 1.07 -3.55
CA VAL A 103 -19.15 1.29 -2.88
C VAL A 103 -19.04 2.02 -1.55
N ARG A 104 -17.84 2.44 -1.14
CA ARG A 104 -17.57 3.14 0.13
C ARG A 104 -16.54 4.24 -0.05
N ASP A 105 -16.66 5.29 0.75
CA ASP A 105 -15.70 6.40 0.81
C ASP A 105 -14.61 6.18 1.88
N GLU A 106 -14.79 5.16 2.72
CA GLU A 106 -13.79 4.68 3.66
C GLU A 106 -13.99 3.19 3.94
N ILE A 107 -12.92 2.47 4.21
CA ILE A 107 -12.96 1.09 4.67
C ILE A 107 -12.70 1.11 6.17
N VAL A 108 -13.72 0.72 6.93
CA VAL A 108 -13.68 0.65 8.39
C VAL A 108 -13.69 -0.82 8.79
N PRO A 109 -12.57 -1.35 9.33
CA PRO A 109 -12.50 -2.72 9.82
C PRO A 109 -13.58 -2.99 10.89
N ILE A 110 -14.10 -4.20 10.94
CA ILE A 110 -15.11 -4.63 11.92
C ILE A 110 -14.58 -5.66 12.93
N ASP A 111 -13.39 -6.16 12.68
CA ASP A 111 -12.61 -7.08 13.50
C ASP A 111 -11.69 -6.33 14.46
N ASN A 112 -11.12 -7.06 15.44
CA ASN A 112 -10.23 -6.49 16.45
C ASN A 112 -8.91 -6.00 15.85
N GLU A 113 -8.24 -6.83 15.06
CA GLU A 113 -6.90 -6.53 14.54
C GLU A 113 -6.92 -5.36 13.57
N GLY A 114 -7.77 -5.42 12.55
CA GLY A 114 -7.92 -4.32 11.60
C GLY A 114 -8.34 -3.01 12.28
N SER A 115 -9.21 -3.08 13.28
CA SER A 115 -9.63 -1.91 14.06
C SER A 115 -8.49 -1.29 14.85
N TYR A 116 -7.64 -2.11 15.47
CA TYR A 116 -6.47 -1.66 16.23
C TYR A 116 -5.39 -1.07 15.31
N LEU A 117 -5.07 -1.76 14.23
CA LEU A 117 -3.96 -1.39 13.33
C LEU A 117 -4.28 -0.18 12.46
N LEU A 118 -5.47 -0.14 11.86
CA LEU A 118 -5.83 0.79 10.80
C LEU A 118 -6.85 1.86 11.21
N LYS A 119 -7.69 1.59 12.22
CA LYS A 119 -8.87 2.37 12.59
C LYS A 119 -9.84 2.54 11.41
N LYS A 120 -9.41 3.19 10.36
CA LYS A 120 -10.08 3.33 9.07
C LYS A 120 -9.07 3.64 7.96
N VAL A 121 -9.43 3.27 6.74
CA VAL A 121 -8.65 3.56 5.53
C VAL A 121 -9.51 4.43 4.61
N PRO A 122 -9.12 5.69 4.34
CA PRO A 122 -9.87 6.57 3.46
C PRO A 122 -9.77 6.09 2.01
N VAL A 123 -10.85 6.28 1.25
CA VAL A 123 -10.89 6.02 -0.19
C VAL A 123 -10.81 7.34 -0.93
N VAL A 124 -9.69 7.54 -1.62
CA VAL A 124 -9.42 8.72 -2.45
C VAL A 124 -9.92 8.47 -3.87
N SER A 125 -10.53 9.47 -4.49
CA SER A 125 -10.97 9.42 -5.88
C SER A 125 -10.26 10.50 -6.70
N VAL A 126 -9.80 10.14 -7.89
CA VAL A 126 -9.20 11.04 -8.87
C VAL A 126 -9.71 10.70 -10.26
N GLU A 127 -9.67 11.65 -11.18
CA GLU A 127 -10.16 11.45 -12.55
C GLU A 127 -9.31 10.38 -13.30
N PHE A 128 -7.99 10.43 -13.15
CA PHE A 128 -7.05 9.50 -13.77
C PHE A 128 -6.19 8.81 -12.72
N ALA A 129 -6.53 7.55 -12.43
CA ALA A 129 -5.94 6.75 -11.35
C ALA A 129 -4.67 5.97 -11.76
N SER A 130 -3.81 6.54 -12.62
CA SER A 130 -2.57 5.86 -13.03
C SER A 130 -1.44 6.85 -13.31
N GLY A 131 -0.45 6.91 -12.41
CA GLY A 131 0.82 7.61 -12.61
C GLY A 131 0.72 9.14 -12.87
N THR A 132 -0.37 9.78 -12.44
CA THR A 132 -0.61 11.21 -12.63
C THR A 132 -0.17 12.04 -11.42
N LYS A 133 0.09 13.33 -11.66
CA LYS A 133 0.37 14.27 -10.58
C LYS A 133 -0.82 14.41 -9.62
N GLN A 134 -2.05 14.46 -10.15
CA GLN A 134 -3.27 14.54 -9.35
C GLN A 134 -3.37 13.35 -8.38
N MET A 135 -3.14 12.13 -8.87
CA MET A 135 -3.08 10.92 -8.05
C MET A 135 -1.99 11.01 -6.98
N ALA A 136 -0.77 11.44 -7.38
CA ALA A 136 0.36 11.55 -6.48
C ALA A 136 0.11 12.52 -5.34
N ASP A 137 -0.44 13.70 -5.63
CA ASP A 137 -0.75 14.74 -4.64
C ASP A 137 -1.86 14.25 -3.68
N ALA A 138 -2.94 13.67 -4.19
CA ALA A 138 -4.08 13.21 -3.39
C ALA A 138 -3.70 12.06 -2.43
N ILE A 139 -2.93 11.08 -2.92
CA ILE A 139 -2.43 9.96 -2.11
C ILE A 139 -1.44 10.47 -1.04
N ALA A 140 -0.50 11.33 -1.43
CA ALA A 140 0.50 11.86 -0.51
C ALA A 140 -0.14 12.72 0.60
N ASP A 141 -1.16 13.50 0.28
CA ASP A 141 -1.88 14.32 1.26
C ASP A 141 -2.63 13.44 2.27
N ALA A 142 -3.36 12.44 1.81
CA ALA A 142 -4.07 11.51 2.68
C ALA A 142 -3.11 10.74 3.63
N LEU A 143 -1.95 10.31 3.13
CA LEU A 143 -0.93 9.60 3.91
C LEU A 143 -0.21 10.47 4.97
N ARG A 144 -0.47 11.78 5.04
CA ARG A 144 -0.02 12.61 6.18
C ARG A 144 -0.74 12.24 7.48
N SER A 145 -1.96 11.73 7.37
CA SER A 145 -2.82 11.44 8.52
C SER A 145 -3.14 9.95 8.69
N TYR A 146 -2.89 9.14 7.67
CA TYR A 146 -3.22 7.71 7.65
C TYR A 146 -2.00 6.87 7.28
N LYS A 147 -1.91 5.66 7.85
CA LYS A 147 -0.84 4.69 7.53
C LYS A 147 -1.04 4.04 6.16
N CYS A 148 -2.31 3.89 5.78
CA CYS A 148 -2.75 3.31 4.52
C CYS A 148 -3.90 4.13 3.94
N VAL A 149 -3.92 4.29 2.63
CA VAL A 149 -5.01 4.91 1.88
C VAL A 149 -5.37 4.03 0.69
N PHE A 150 -6.61 4.12 0.22
CA PHE A 150 -7.06 3.38 -0.93
C PHE A 150 -7.40 4.32 -2.09
N LEU A 151 -6.89 4.06 -3.27
CA LEU A 151 -7.32 4.74 -4.49
C LEU A 151 -8.49 3.96 -5.10
N ARG A 152 -9.65 4.62 -5.23
CA ARG A 152 -10.90 4.00 -5.69
C ARG A 152 -10.71 3.19 -6.97
N GLY A 153 -11.12 1.93 -6.91
CA GLY A 153 -11.07 1.00 -8.05
C GLY A 153 -9.67 0.59 -8.50
N HIS A 154 -8.60 1.04 -7.80
CA HIS A 154 -7.22 0.75 -8.19
C HIS A 154 -6.49 -0.10 -7.15
N GLY A 155 -6.16 0.47 -6.00
CA GLY A 155 -5.36 -0.22 -5.00
C GLY A 155 -5.01 0.62 -3.79
N SER A 156 -4.26 0.02 -2.85
CA SER A 156 -3.80 0.64 -1.63
C SER A 156 -2.39 1.21 -1.78
N PHE A 157 -2.12 2.27 -1.01
CA PHE A 157 -0.78 2.79 -0.73
C PHE A 157 -0.59 2.81 0.79
N ALA A 158 0.44 2.14 1.27
CA ALA A 158 0.78 2.08 2.68
C ALA A 158 2.22 2.56 2.91
N THR A 159 2.45 3.21 4.04
CA THR A 159 3.75 3.78 4.42
C THR A 159 4.25 3.17 5.72
N GLY A 160 5.58 3.05 5.83
CA GLY A 160 6.23 2.57 7.05
C GLY A 160 7.66 3.08 7.16
N GLN A 161 8.29 2.79 8.31
CA GLN A 161 9.73 2.97 8.48
C GLN A 161 10.50 1.80 7.84
N THR A 162 9.83 0.66 7.64
CA THR A 162 10.34 -0.52 6.94
C THR A 162 9.32 -1.01 5.91
N LEU A 163 9.77 -1.83 4.93
CA LEU A 163 8.84 -2.50 4.00
C LEU A 163 7.91 -3.47 4.74
N ASP A 164 8.39 -4.12 5.76
CA ASP A 164 7.61 -5.01 6.60
C ASP A 164 6.43 -4.28 7.27
N GLU A 165 6.69 -3.12 7.86
CA GLU A 165 5.64 -2.29 8.44
C GLU A 165 4.61 -1.84 7.39
N ALA A 166 5.04 -1.35 6.24
CA ALA A 166 4.13 -0.94 5.18
C ALA A 166 3.33 -2.11 4.60
N PHE A 167 3.94 -3.30 4.52
CA PHE A 167 3.26 -4.53 4.12
C PHE A 167 2.19 -4.93 5.14
N GLN A 168 2.48 -4.86 6.45
CA GLN A 168 1.53 -5.18 7.52
C GLN A 168 0.23 -4.38 7.38
N TRP A 169 0.31 -3.06 7.09
CA TRP A 169 -0.90 -2.25 6.90
C TRP A 169 -1.71 -2.68 5.67
N THR A 170 -1.03 -3.09 4.62
CA THR A 170 -1.67 -3.55 3.38
C THR A 170 -2.35 -4.90 3.57
N ASP A 171 -1.70 -5.81 4.25
CA ASP A 171 -2.21 -7.16 4.55
C ASP A 171 -3.42 -7.09 5.50
N ALA A 172 -3.28 -6.36 6.61
CA ALA A 172 -4.37 -6.13 7.56
C ALA A 172 -5.61 -5.48 6.90
N LEU A 173 -5.41 -4.59 5.91
CA LEU A 173 -6.53 -4.02 5.16
C LEU A 173 -7.29 -5.07 4.36
N GLU A 174 -6.59 -5.95 3.63
CA GLU A 174 -7.27 -6.99 2.83
C GLU A 174 -7.92 -8.04 3.71
N GLU A 175 -7.30 -8.41 4.84
CA GLU A 175 -7.89 -9.32 5.82
C GLU A 175 -9.18 -8.73 6.42
N ALA A 176 -9.15 -7.48 6.86
CA ALA A 176 -10.33 -6.77 7.33
C ALA A 176 -11.43 -6.70 6.25
N ALA A 177 -11.06 -6.45 4.99
CA ALA A 177 -11.99 -6.47 3.88
C ALA A 177 -12.59 -7.86 3.66
N GLU A 178 -11.82 -8.93 3.78
CA GLU A 178 -12.28 -10.32 3.69
C GLU A 178 -13.31 -10.63 4.80
N ILE A 179 -13.00 -10.26 6.03
CA ILE A 179 -13.92 -10.42 7.17
C ILE A 179 -15.23 -9.67 6.93
N ILE A 180 -15.17 -8.43 6.41
CA ILE A 180 -16.38 -7.67 6.04
C ILE A 180 -17.22 -8.43 5.00
N PHE A 181 -16.58 -9.03 3.99
CA PHE A 181 -17.28 -9.82 2.98
C PHE A 181 -17.96 -11.06 3.59
N TYR A 182 -17.25 -11.83 4.39
CA TYR A 182 -17.81 -13.02 5.03
C TYR A 182 -18.96 -12.68 5.98
N ALA A 183 -18.78 -11.68 6.84
CA ALA A 183 -19.82 -11.25 7.77
C ALA A 183 -21.11 -10.84 7.04
N LYS A 184 -20.98 -10.13 5.91
CA LYS A 184 -22.15 -9.77 5.09
C LYS A 184 -22.83 -10.96 4.41
N GLN A 185 -22.07 -12.00 4.02
CA GLN A 185 -22.62 -13.20 3.40
C GLN A 185 -23.42 -14.06 4.38
N LEU A 186 -23.12 -14.01 5.67
CA LEU A 186 -23.85 -14.73 6.70
C LEU A 186 -25.31 -14.27 6.81
N ASN A 187 -25.61 -13.05 6.38
CA ASN A 187 -26.94 -12.43 6.45
C ASN A 187 -27.58 -12.47 7.86
N GLU A 188 -26.72 -12.42 8.88
CA GLU A 188 -27.07 -12.38 10.29
C GLU A 188 -26.85 -10.97 10.85
N GLU A 189 -27.50 -10.66 11.98
CA GLU A 189 -27.23 -9.40 12.68
C GLU A 189 -25.81 -9.40 13.24
N MET A 190 -25.00 -8.45 12.78
CA MET A 190 -23.60 -8.35 13.22
C MET A 190 -23.53 -7.75 14.62
N ILE A 191 -22.84 -8.45 15.52
CA ILE A 191 -22.39 -7.91 16.79
C ILE A 191 -21.01 -7.29 16.54
N GLU A 192 -20.98 -5.98 16.24
CA GLU A 192 -19.73 -5.31 16.01
C GLU A 192 -18.90 -5.29 17.30
N TYR A 193 -17.67 -5.77 17.21
CA TYR A 193 -16.68 -5.76 18.30
C TYR A 193 -16.56 -4.38 18.97
N ARG A 194 -16.66 -3.31 18.18
CA ARG A 194 -16.55 -1.92 18.62
C ARG A 194 -17.64 -1.46 19.57
N ARG A 195 -18.85 -2.01 19.44
CA ARG A 195 -19.98 -1.68 20.30
C ARG A 195 -19.83 -2.24 21.72
N MET A 196 -18.87 -3.16 21.90
CA MET A 196 -18.61 -3.80 23.20
C MET A 196 -17.66 -3.00 24.10
N SER A 197 -17.10 -1.88 23.64
CA SER A 197 -16.12 -1.10 24.40
C SER A 197 -16.34 0.41 24.30
N ASP A 198 -16.63 1.05 25.41
CA ASP A 198 -16.72 2.52 25.54
C ASP A 198 -15.34 3.22 25.29
N SER A 199 -14.24 2.45 25.33
CA SER A 199 -12.88 2.95 25.11
C SER A 199 -12.44 2.88 23.66
N TYR A 200 -13.23 2.36 22.75
CA TYR A 200 -12.88 2.20 21.33
C TYR A 200 -12.43 3.49 20.65
N THR A 201 -12.98 4.64 21.02
CA THR A 201 -12.58 5.96 20.48
C THR A 201 -11.16 6.38 20.86
N LYS A 202 -10.51 5.67 21.78
CA LYS A 202 -9.14 5.93 22.25
C LYS A 202 -8.07 5.09 21.53
N TRP A 203 -8.47 4.20 20.65
CA TRP A 203 -7.56 3.31 19.92
C TRP A 203 -7.03 3.98 18.64
#